data_0efa91d38b0781dcac4a53f637e1a4a9
#
_entry.id   0efa91d38b0781dcac4a53f637e1a4a9
#
_cell.length_a   1.000
_cell.length_b   1.000
_cell.length_c   1.000
_cell.angle_alpha   90.00
_cell.angle_beta   90.00
_cell.angle_gamma   90.00
#
_symmetry.space_group_name_H-M   'P 1'
#
loop_
_entity.id
_entity.type
_entity.pdbx_description
1 polymer ?
#
loop_
_entity_poly.entity_id
_entity_poly.type
_entity_poly.pdbx_seq_one_letter_code
_entity_poly.pdbx_strand_id
1 'polypeptide(L)'
;MATLDQTIYNLPLRRDIIKNVFDYFQDKDRYILKKTKDFGDVAGSGKKPFPQKGRGASRQGNKRAPQRKGGGVTHGPVPRCLGFPINLKMRLLALKTLLSAKLFEDKLIFIDSESLEYPKT
;
A
#
# COMPACT_ATOMS: atom_id res chain seq x y z
N MET A 1 -33.85 26.92 -7.23
CA MET A 1 -33.42 25.53 -7.37
C MET A 1 -32.04 25.55 -7.97
N ALA A 2 -31.05 24.96 -7.32
CA ALA A 2 -29.71 24.85 -7.87
C ALA A 2 -29.70 23.87 -9.06
N THR A 3 -29.23 24.33 -10.20
CA THR A 3 -29.05 23.45 -11.38
C THR A 3 -27.76 22.66 -11.21
N LEU A 4 -27.89 21.32 -11.07
CA LEU A 4 -26.75 20.43 -10.92
C LEU A 4 -26.14 20.07 -12.27
N ASP A 5 -24.81 20.05 -12.36
CA ASP A 5 -24.09 19.69 -13.56
C ASP A 5 -24.23 18.18 -13.83
N GLN A 6 -24.88 17.83 -14.94
CA GLN A 6 -25.10 16.45 -15.35
C GLN A 6 -23.81 15.66 -15.59
N THR A 7 -22.70 16.32 -15.91
CA THR A 7 -21.40 15.67 -16.09
C THR A 7 -20.79 15.14 -14.78
N ILE A 8 -21.33 15.58 -13.65
CA ILE A 8 -20.89 15.18 -12.32
C ILE A 8 -21.90 14.24 -11.66
N TYR A 9 -23.20 14.54 -11.77
CA TYR A 9 -24.25 13.91 -10.97
C TYR A 9 -25.13 12.90 -11.71
N ASN A 10 -24.83 12.60 -12.97
CA ASN A 10 -25.59 11.63 -13.78
C ASN A 10 -24.70 10.53 -14.36
N LEU A 11 -23.80 9.99 -13.55
CA LEU A 11 -22.89 8.92 -13.99
C LEU A 11 -23.34 7.57 -13.44
N PRO A 12 -23.21 6.49 -14.25
CA PRO A 12 -23.51 5.15 -13.78
C PRO A 12 -22.55 4.70 -12.68
N LEU A 13 -23.06 3.98 -11.69
CA LEU A 13 -22.26 3.49 -10.57
C LEU A 13 -21.21 2.46 -11.03
N ARG A 14 -19.93 2.81 -10.92
CA ARG A 14 -18.77 1.99 -11.25
C ARG A 14 -18.10 1.46 -9.98
N ARG A 15 -18.57 0.32 -9.48
CA ARG A 15 -18.03 -0.31 -8.25
C ARG A 15 -16.58 -0.73 -8.36
N ASP A 16 -16.13 -1.13 -9.55
CA ASP A 16 -14.74 -1.48 -9.86
C ASP A 16 -13.77 -0.32 -9.58
N ILE A 17 -14.10 0.87 -10.09
CA ILE A 17 -13.27 2.07 -9.92
C ILE A 17 -13.30 2.54 -8.46
N ILE A 18 -14.48 2.53 -7.84
CA ILE A 18 -14.64 2.92 -6.44
C ILE A 18 -13.80 2.03 -5.54
N LYS A 19 -13.84 0.69 -5.75
CA LYS A 19 -13.03 -0.25 -5.00
C LYS A 19 -11.54 0.05 -5.13
N ASN A 20 -11.04 0.23 -6.35
CA ASN A 20 -9.62 0.52 -6.58
C ASN A 20 -9.17 1.81 -5.88
N VAL A 21 -10.01 2.84 -5.88
CA VAL A 21 -9.70 4.10 -5.19
C VAL A 21 -9.80 3.96 -3.68
N PHE A 22 -10.75 3.18 -3.17
CA PHE A 22 -10.85 2.88 -1.75
C PHE A 22 -9.61 2.11 -1.26
N ASP A 23 -9.22 1.05 -1.96
CA ASP A 23 -8.02 0.26 -1.65
C ASP A 23 -6.76 1.16 -1.67
N TYR A 24 -6.66 2.08 -2.64
CA TYR A 24 -5.59 3.06 -2.68
C TYR A 24 -5.52 3.94 -1.42
N PHE A 25 -6.64 4.48 -0.96
CA PHE A 25 -6.67 5.32 0.25
C PHE A 25 -6.37 4.51 1.51
N GLN A 26 -6.82 3.26 1.57
CA GLN A 26 -6.56 2.36 2.69
C GLN A 26 -5.08 1.97 2.79
N ASP A 27 -4.44 1.69 1.65
CA ASP A 27 -3.06 1.20 1.61
C ASP A 27 -2.01 2.31 1.48
N LYS A 28 -2.42 3.55 1.18
CA LYS A 28 -1.52 4.69 0.98
C LYS A 28 -0.55 4.90 2.14
N ASP A 29 -1.05 4.79 3.36
CA ASP A 29 -0.27 5.04 4.58
C ASP A 29 0.04 3.76 5.36
N ARG A 30 -0.23 2.60 4.74
CA ARG A 30 0.01 1.30 5.34
C ARG A 30 1.41 0.79 5.05
N TYR A 31 2.16 0.51 6.12
CA TYR A 31 3.51 -0.03 6.05
C TYR A 31 3.56 -1.46 6.61
N ILE A 32 4.26 -2.32 5.89
CA ILE A 32 4.67 -3.62 6.42
C ILE A 32 6.02 -3.42 7.10
N LEU A 33 6.08 -3.66 8.42
CA LEU A 33 7.31 -3.54 9.21
C LEU A 33 8.06 -4.87 9.35
N LYS A 34 7.51 -5.97 8.84
CA LYS A 34 8.13 -7.30 8.91
C LYS A 34 9.45 -7.30 8.16
N LYS A 35 10.52 -7.72 8.86
CA LYS A 35 11.86 -7.92 8.30
C LYS A 35 12.44 -9.22 8.80
N THR A 36 13.03 -10.01 7.91
CA THR A 36 13.90 -11.12 8.28
C THR A 36 15.36 -10.70 8.10
N LYS A 37 16.25 -11.28 8.90
CA LYS A 37 17.67 -11.03 8.75
C LYS A 37 18.19 -11.73 7.50
N ASP A 38 18.76 -10.96 6.60
CA ASP A 38 19.45 -11.49 5.44
C ASP A 38 20.90 -11.90 5.77
N PHE A 39 21.62 -12.31 4.77
CA PHE A 39 23.03 -12.73 4.91
C PHE A 39 23.92 -11.63 5.52
N GLY A 40 23.65 -10.36 5.25
CA GLY A 40 24.39 -9.21 5.79
C GLY A 40 24.05 -8.91 7.24
N ASP A 41 22.78 -9.09 7.61
CA ASP A 41 22.23 -8.72 8.92
C ASP A 41 22.57 -9.72 10.04
N VAL A 42 22.88 -10.97 9.69
CA VAL A 42 23.18 -12.01 10.67
C VAL A 42 24.57 -11.80 11.28
N ALA A 43 24.67 -11.77 12.59
CA ALA A 43 25.96 -11.69 13.30
C ALA A 43 26.84 -12.91 13.01
N GLY A 44 28.11 -12.68 12.79
CA GLY A 44 29.09 -13.75 12.55
C GLY A 44 30.20 -13.32 11.59
N SER A 45 31.29 -14.12 11.55
CA SER A 45 32.42 -13.85 10.69
C SER A 45 32.09 -14.11 9.23
N GLY A 46 32.52 -13.18 8.34
CA GLY A 46 32.50 -13.37 6.89
C GLY A 46 33.60 -14.24 6.37
N LYS A 47 34.58 -14.65 7.21
CA LYS A 47 35.72 -15.47 6.83
C LYS A 47 35.28 -16.86 6.37
N LYS A 48 35.91 -17.38 5.31
CA LYS A 48 35.71 -18.75 4.84
C LYS A 48 36.01 -19.76 5.97
N PRO A 49 35.04 -20.63 6.32
CA PRO A 49 35.17 -21.49 7.52
C PRO A 49 36.31 -22.50 7.45
N PHE A 50 36.70 -22.94 6.27
CA PHE A 50 37.78 -23.90 6.08
C PHE A 50 38.31 -23.90 4.62
N PRO A 51 39.47 -24.55 4.35
CA PRO A 51 40.06 -24.61 3.01
C PRO A 51 39.11 -25.24 1.97
N GLN A 52 39.29 -24.84 0.70
CA GLN A 52 38.44 -25.27 -0.42
C GLN A 52 38.55 -26.78 -0.73
N LYS A 53 39.72 -27.39 -0.45
CA LYS A 53 40.06 -28.79 -0.73
C LYS A 53 40.69 -29.48 0.49
N GLY A 54 40.83 -30.80 0.46
CA GLY A 54 41.58 -31.58 1.45
C GLY A 54 40.78 -31.98 2.70
N ARG A 55 39.43 -31.80 2.73
CA ARG A 55 38.60 -32.09 3.90
C ARG A 55 37.58 -33.21 3.72
N GLY A 56 37.34 -33.65 2.51
CA GLY A 56 36.29 -34.66 2.20
C GLY A 56 34.84 -34.16 2.46
N ALA A 57 34.66 -32.92 2.88
CA ALA A 57 33.35 -32.33 3.17
C ALA A 57 32.93 -31.32 2.09
N SER A 58 31.64 -31.02 2.03
CA SER A 58 31.09 -30.06 1.05
C SER A 58 31.74 -28.68 1.18
N ARG A 59 32.00 -28.05 0.04
CA ARG A 59 32.61 -26.72 -0.04
C ARG A 59 31.69 -25.66 0.56
N GLN A 60 32.24 -24.76 1.39
CA GLN A 60 31.47 -23.69 2.06
C GLN A 60 32.20 -22.36 1.89
N GLY A 61 31.46 -21.35 1.45
CA GLY A 61 31.99 -19.98 1.31
C GLY A 61 31.88 -19.17 2.59
N ASN A 62 30.76 -19.33 3.32
CA ASN A 62 30.49 -18.54 4.52
C ASN A 62 29.66 -19.33 5.54
N LYS A 63 29.80 -18.98 6.84
CA LYS A 63 29.01 -19.56 7.95
C LYS A 63 27.57 -19.07 7.97
N ARG A 64 27.29 -17.87 7.44
CA ARG A 64 25.98 -17.22 7.45
C ARG A 64 25.14 -17.51 6.21
N ALA A 65 25.61 -18.36 5.32
CA ALA A 65 24.90 -18.68 4.09
C ALA A 65 23.52 -19.31 4.38
N PRO A 66 22.48 -19.03 3.56
CA PRO A 66 21.10 -19.44 3.83
C PRO A 66 20.90 -20.95 3.98
N GLN A 67 21.71 -21.76 3.31
CA GLN A 67 21.67 -23.23 3.42
C GLN A 67 22.19 -23.77 4.77
N ARG A 68 22.75 -22.91 5.61
CA ARG A 68 23.29 -23.34 6.90
C ARG A 68 22.32 -23.02 8.03
N LYS A 69 22.30 -23.86 9.05
CA LYS A 69 21.57 -23.63 10.30
C LYS A 69 22.09 -22.33 10.96
N GLY A 70 21.19 -21.39 11.24
CA GLY A 70 21.53 -20.06 11.74
C GLY A 70 22.04 -19.08 10.69
N GLY A 71 21.94 -19.40 9.40
CA GLY A 71 22.22 -18.48 8.31
C GLY A 71 21.10 -17.47 8.05
N GLY A 72 21.37 -16.50 7.18
CA GLY A 72 20.39 -15.49 6.77
C GLY A 72 19.30 -16.05 5.87
N VAL A 73 18.20 -15.33 5.75
CA VAL A 73 17.09 -15.67 4.84
C VAL A 73 17.30 -15.00 3.49
N THR A 74 17.14 -15.76 2.41
CA THR A 74 17.17 -15.21 1.05
C THR A 74 15.75 -14.82 0.63
N HIS A 75 15.59 -13.62 0.07
CA HIS A 75 14.29 -13.11 -0.38
C HIS A 75 13.19 -13.10 0.69
N GLY A 76 13.56 -12.87 1.94
CA GLY A 76 12.61 -12.70 3.02
C GLY A 76 11.83 -11.39 2.93
N PRO A 77 10.78 -11.22 3.76
CA PRO A 77 10.02 -9.97 3.82
C PRO A 77 10.94 -8.81 4.22
N VAL A 78 10.74 -7.67 3.55
CA VAL A 78 11.40 -6.39 3.86
C VAL A 78 10.35 -5.33 4.15
N PRO A 79 10.63 -4.35 5.02
CA PRO A 79 9.74 -3.24 5.26
C PRO A 79 9.44 -2.50 3.96
N ARG A 80 8.16 -2.33 3.66
CA ARG A 80 7.73 -1.61 2.46
C ARG A 80 6.38 -0.94 2.67
N CYS A 81 6.16 0.16 1.95
CA CYS A 81 4.84 0.74 1.80
C CYS A 81 3.99 -0.13 0.87
N LEU A 82 2.73 -0.33 1.21
CA LEU A 82 1.77 -1.06 0.37
C LEU A 82 1.09 -0.14 -0.65
N GLY A 83 1.21 1.18 -0.50
CA GLY A 83 0.60 2.14 -1.40
C GLY A 83 1.00 1.92 -2.85
N PHE A 84 0.03 1.96 -3.73
CA PHE A 84 0.21 1.87 -5.18
C PHE A 84 -0.30 3.15 -5.85
N PRO A 85 0.30 3.59 -6.96
CA PRO A 85 -0.11 4.82 -7.64
C PRO A 85 -1.44 4.63 -8.37
N ILE A 86 -2.34 5.62 -8.28
CA ILE A 86 -3.57 5.69 -9.07
C ILE A 86 -3.60 7.00 -9.86
N ASN A 87 -4.06 6.92 -11.10
CA ASN A 87 -4.22 8.08 -11.97
C ASN A 87 -5.25 9.06 -11.39
N LEU A 88 -4.96 10.37 -11.49
CA LEU A 88 -5.85 11.43 -11.04
C LEU A 88 -7.25 11.32 -11.67
N LYS A 89 -7.33 10.99 -12.97
CA LYS A 89 -8.59 10.81 -13.69
C LYS A 89 -9.46 9.70 -13.07
N MET A 90 -8.86 8.60 -12.61
CA MET A 90 -9.60 7.54 -11.91
C MET A 90 -10.14 8.00 -10.57
N ARG A 91 -9.37 8.77 -9.79
CA ARG A 91 -9.84 9.32 -8.51
C ARG A 91 -11.00 10.28 -8.70
N LEU A 92 -10.91 11.17 -9.69
CA LEU A 92 -11.99 12.09 -10.03
C LEU A 92 -13.26 11.37 -10.51
N LEU A 93 -13.09 10.33 -11.34
CA LEU A 93 -14.21 9.54 -11.82
C LEU A 93 -14.90 8.78 -10.67
N ALA A 94 -14.14 8.19 -9.75
CA ALA A 94 -14.71 7.56 -8.55
C ALA A 94 -15.52 8.54 -7.70
N LEU A 95 -14.99 9.75 -7.48
CA LEU A 95 -15.70 10.78 -6.73
C LEU A 95 -17.02 11.17 -7.42
N LYS A 96 -16.99 11.42 -8.72
CA LYS A 96 -18.19 11.75 -9.50
C LYS A 96 -19.25 10.64 -9.45
N THR A 97 -18.83 9.37 -9.62
CA THR A 97 -19.77 8.23 -9.56
C THR A 97 -20.36 8.03 -8.15
N LEU A 98 -19.58 8.30 -7.09
CA LEU A 98 -20.09 8.27 -5.71
C LEU A 98 -21.09 9.40 -5.43
N LEU A 99 -20.81 10.62 -5.88
CA LEU A 99 -21.74 11.74 -5.74
C LEU A 99 -23.04 11.49 -6.50
N SER A 100 -22.96 10.94 -7.72
CA SER A 100 -24.14 10.54 -8.50
C SER A 100 -24.97 9.48 -7.76
N ALA A 101 -24.32 8.46 -7.17
CA ALA A 101 -25.01 7.43 -6.41
C ALA A 101 -25.69 8.01 -5.15
N LYS A 102 -25.02 8.93 -4.44
CA LYS A 102 -25.59 9.57 -3.25
C LYS A 102 -26.78 10.48 -3.57
N LEU A 103 -26.74 11.15 -4.72
CA LEU A 103 -27.87 11.92 -5.21
C LEU A 103 -29.07 11.00 -5.54
N PHE A 104 -28.79 9.85 -6.18
CA PHE A 104 -29.83 8.87 -6.54
C PHE A 104 -30.48 8.20 -5.33
N GLU A 105 -29.75 8.15 -4.18
CA GLU A 105 -30.24 7.63 -2.91
C GLU A 105 -30.91 8.70 -2.03
N ASP A 106 -31.09 9.93 -2.53
CA ASP A 106 -31.60 11.10 -1.78
C ASP A 106 -30.83 11.40 -0.47
N LYS A 107 -29.52 11.08 -0.47
CA LYS A 107 -28.65 11.27 0.69
C LYS A 107 -27.72 12.49 0.57
N LEU A 108 -28.01 13.40 -0.34
CA LEU A 108 -27.21 14.59 -0.62
C LEU A 108 -28.02 15.83 -0.32
N ILE A 109 -27.55 16.63 0.63
CA ILE A 109 -28.19 17.89 1.03
C ILE A 109 -27.30 19.03 0.53
N PHE A 110 -27.89 19.95 -0.22
CA PHE A 110 -27.22 21.16 -0.68
C PHE A 110 -27.61 22.33 0.20
N ILE A 111 -26.62 23.02 0.76
CA ILE A 111 -26.79 24.21 1.60
C ILE A 111 -26.19 25.37 0.85
N ASP A 112 -27.00 26.42 0.66
CA ASP A 112 -26.62 27.58 -0.16
C ASP A 112 -25.64 28.52 0.57
N SER A 113 -25.84 28.74 1.86
CA SER A 113 -24.88 29.43 2.72
C SER A 113 -25.16 29.13 4.19
N GLU A 114 -24.12 28.87 4.95
CA GLU A 114 -24.18 28.78 6.41
C GLU A 114 -23.45 29.97 7.02
N SER A 115 -24.23 30.97 7.51
CA SER A 115 -23.68 32.06 8.30
C SER A 115 -23.70 31.67 9.77
N LEU A 116 -22.54 31.22 10.29
CA LEU A 116 -22.34 31.06 11.72
C LEU A 116 -22.00 32.42 12.33
N GLU A 117 -22.89 32.96 13.17
CA GLU A 117 -22.67 34.25 13.87
C GLU A 117 -21.45 34.21 14.82
N TYR A 118 -21.09 33.03 15.36
CA TYR A 118 -19.92 32.84 16.20
C TYR A 118 -19.33 31.44 15.99
N PRO A 119 -17.99 31.34 15.85
CA PRO A 119 -17.33 30.01 15.86
C PRO A 119 -17.41 29.40 17.28
N LYS A 120 -18.21 28.36 17.44
CA LYS A 120 -18.20 27.53 18.65
C LYS A 120 -17.19 26.39 18.45
N THR A 121 -16.15 26.39 19.28
CA THR A 121 -15.23 25.25 19.45
C THR A 121 -15.88 24.22 20.36
#